data_4acaa43272eface8124a33a055f8ac18
#
_entry.id   4acaa43272eface8124a33a055f8ac18
#
_cell.length_a   1.000
_cell.length_b   1.000
_cell.length_c   1.000
_cell.angle_alpha   90.00
_cell.angle_beta   90.00
_cell.angle_gamma   90.00
#
_symmetry.space_group_name_H-M   'P 1'
#
loop_
_entity.id
_entity.type
_entity.pdbx_description
1 polymer ?
#
loop_
_entity_poly.entity_id
_entity_poly.type
_entity_poly.pdbx_seq_one_letter_code
_entity_poly.pdbx_strand_id
1 'polypeptide(L)'
;MKKILLSIVSTSALACTLYGAKVQAQTLNNIEISSSRELKIQNLNTVLNNYLGKKISARLLQNLLNELSAFYQKQGYLAARAYFPEQESTNGVLKVVIESARLNEIIIENQSNCSNGTVYKLLNAVRHEQNKDISSKTINNHLLKVQDLNVFDISGYFSNNADNMVDLTLNLQNKHPVSYEIFYDNYGTKNSGKNRLVGIFNTDNIFKSADKFSFYASSTDKKQQNYGFDFKLPVDSNLDVLGLSFSYGLYDLSGEYKDLKANGSVYNLDPYFVSLLYIDENYRLKAKINPYYKSMQDNLDAFDVRLKRHTYGSRFSLGFDALSEKVSVFNNLTLNYGRLKNDDDYNLYEDKSYTIFNFENMVXVPLPYDLTLTNTLNIQYANTSVDASDKFMLGGAYAVKAYQSNIASADIGLFDDLKVQSRINTYSNVYVNLMQSHAKNVNSKKESLYGFGIGSNFNYEGFYLNPSVNIPFGKNKKFAENXTTXLIKFGYSSL
;
A
#
# COMPACT_ATOMS: atom_id res chain seq x y z
N MET A 1 -0.60 3.81 -7.12
CA MET A 1 -0.80 5.18 -6.59
C MET A 1 -1.07 6.13 -7.75
N LYS A 2 -2.12 6.91 -7.62
CA LYS A 2 -2.42 7.90 -8.65
C LYS A 2 -1.49 9.10 -8.49
N LYS A 3 -0.96 9.53 -9.60
CA LYS A 3 -0.10 10.70 -9.64
C LYS A 3 -0.94 11.96 -9.41
N ILE A 4 -0.52 12.79 -8.48
CA ILE A 4 -1.20 14.06 -8.25
C ILE A 4 -0.63 15.06 -9.26
N LEU A 5 -1.52 15.57 -10.12
CA LEU A 5 -1.11 16.49 -11.16
C LEU A 5 -1.14 17.92 -10.62
N LEU A 6 0.04 18.50 -10.47
CA LEU A 6 0.17 19.92 -10.20
C LEU A 6 0.59 20.60 -11.49
N SER A 7 -0.22 21.55 -11.90
CA SER A 7 0.08 22.28 -13.12
C SER A 7 0.39 23.73 -12.79
N ILE A 8 1.33 24.30 -13.53
CA ILE A 8 1.65 25.71 -13.42
C ILE A 8 1.01 26.44 -14.59
N VAL A 9 0.21 27.43 -14.27
CA VAL A 9 -0.29 28.34 -15.28
C VAL A 9 0.71 29.48 -15.36
N SER A 10 1.63 29.35 -16.26
CA SER A 10 2.68 30.36 -16.43
C SER A 10 2.65 30.94 -17.82
N THR A 11 2.74 32.22 -17.88
CA THR A 11 2.78 32.93 -19.14
C THR A 11 4.09 33.66 -19.36
N SER A 12 5.08 33.44 -18.51
CA SER A 12 6.29 34.19 -18.63
C SER A 12 7.16 33.68 -19.77
N ALA A 13 7.40 34.54 -20.72
CA ALA A 13 8.35 34.27 -21.78
C ALA A 13 9.75 34.41 -21.22
N LEU A 14 10.58 33.45 -21.52
CA LEU A 14 11.98 33.54 -21.17
C LEU A 14 12.64 34.62 -22.03
N ALA A 15 12.90 35.72 -21.42
CA ALA A 15 13.71 36.76 -22.10
C ALA A 15 15.16 36.51 -21.76
N CYS A 16 15.86 35.87 -22.66
CA CYS A 16 17.28 35.71 -22.53
C CYS A 16 17.94 36.89 -23.17
N THR A 17 18.41 37.82 -22.38
CA THR A 17 19.19 38.91 -22.91
C THR A 17 20.65 38.62 -22.64
N LEU A 18 21.35 38.40 -23.72
CA LEU A 18 22.81 38.37 -23.68
C LEU A 18 23.32 39.80 -23.71
N TYR A 19 23.75 40.27 -22.55
CA TYR A 19 24.24 41.66 -22.49
C TYR A 19 25.69 41.73 -22.86
N GLY A 20 25.97 42.49 -23.88
CA GLY A 20 27.11 43.28 -24.09
C GLY A 20 28.45 42.63 -24.22
N ALA A 21 28.47 41.39 -24.22
CA ALA A 21 29.78 40.78 -24.25
C ALA A 21 30.28 40.72 -25.69
N LYS A 22 31.33 41.41 -25.96
CA LYS A 22 32.15 41.04 -27.08
C LYS A 22 32.72 39.68 -26.76
N VAL A 23 31.99 38.66 -27.18
CA VAL A 23 32.42 37.29 -26.93
C VAL A 23 33.55 37.01 -27.92
N GLN A 24 34.75 37.25 -27.49
CA GLN A 24 35.91 36.79 -28.23
C GLN A 24 36.01 35.28 -28.01
N ALA A 25 36.86 34.65 -28.82
CA ALA A 25 36.97 33.18 -28.76
C ALA A 25 37.68 32.75 -27.49
N GLN A 26 37.00 32.83 -26.38
CA GLN A 26 37.51 32.41 -25.07
C GLN A 26 36.99 31.02 -24.75
N THR A 27 37.78 30.32 -23.98
CA THR A 27 37.37 29.01 -23.43
C THR A 27 36.65 29.26 -22.12
N LEU A 28 35.57 28.52 -21.92
CA LEU A 28 34.80 28.58 -20.68
C LEU A 28 35.55 27.81 -19.60
N ASN A 29 36.10 28.53 -18.62
CA ASN A 29 36.93 27.91 -17.59
C ASN A 29 36.18 27.63 -16.32
N ASN A 30 35.17 28.42 -15.98
CA ASN A 30 34.40 28.21 -14.74
C ASN A 30 33.03 28.83 -14.90
N ILE A 31 32.07 28.24 -14.22
CA ILE A 31 30.71 28.77 -14.17
C ILE A 31 30.37 29.01 -12.70
N GLU A 32 30.07 30.26 -12.36
CA GLU A 32 29.69 30.63 -11.02
C GLU A 32 28.18 30.82 -10.98
N ILE A 33 27.52 30.02 -10.18
CA ILE A 33 26.06 30.05 -10.08
C ILE A 33 25.67 30.68 -8.76
N SER A 34 24.78 31.66 -8.82
CA SER A 34 24.25 32.30 -7.63
C SER A 34 22.73 32.35 -7.70
N SER A 35 22.12 32.49 -6.54
CA SER A 35 20.67 32.65 -6.43
C SER A 35 20.40 33.53 -5.22
N SER A 36 19.20 34.11 -5.20
CA SER A 36 18.82 34.95 -4.07
C SER A 36 18.70 34.16 -2.77
N ARG A 37 18.54 32.86 -2.89
CA ARG A 37 18.45 31.93 -1.75
C ARG A 37 19.22 30.67 -2.07
N GLU A 38 19.61 29.97 -1.02
CA GLU A 38 20.23 28.66 -1.21
C GLU A 38 19.20 27.67 -1.71
N LEU A 39 19.45 27.12 -2.89
CA LEU A 39 18.60 26.07 -3.47
C LEU A 39 19.30 24.73 -3.31
N LYS A 40 18.59 23.74 -2.82
CA LYS A 40 19.15 22.41 -2.57
C LYS A 40 19.18 21.62 -3.86
N ILE A 41 20.36 21.47 -4.41
CA ILE A 41 20.56 20.83 -5.71
C ILE A 41 21.61 19.74 -5.56
N GLN A 42 21.37 18.61 -6.21
CA GLN A 42 22.32 17.50 -6.24
C GLN A 42 22.80 17.31 -7.67
N ASN A 43 24.07 16.91 -7.78
CA ASN A 43 24.66 16.52 -9.07
C ASN A 43 24.74 17.65 -10.10
N LEU A 44 24.89 18.86 -9.64
CA LEU A 44 24.97 20.00 -10.56
C LEU A 44 26.15 19.88 -11.54
N ASN A 45 27.23 19.26 -11.09
CA ASN A 45 28.42 19.13 -11.93
C ASN A 45 28.15 18.26 -13.16
N THR A 46 27.15 17.38 -13.14
CA THR A 46 26.83 16.60 -14.34
C THR A 46 26.37 17.48 -15.50
N VAL A 47 25.78 18.62 -15.18
CA VAL A 47 25.39 19.59 -16.22
C VAL A 47 26.58 20.48 -16.58
N LEU A 48 27.25 21.05 -15.58
CA LEU A 48 28.29 22.02 -15.83
C LEU A 48 29.45 21.42 -16.60
N ASN A 49 29.79 20.17 -16.35
CA ASN A 49 30.92 19.53 -17.03
C ASN A 49 30.69 19.37 -18.53
N ASN A 50 29.45 19.46 -18.99
CA ASN A 50 29.18 19.42 -20.43
C ASN A 50 29.62 20.69 -21.15
N TYR A 51 29.91 21.77 -20.41
CA TYR A 51 30.18 23.07 -20.98
C TYR A 51 31.58 23.56 -20.69
N LEU A 52 32.19 23.09 -19.61
CA LEU A 52 33.52 23.56 -19.23
C LEU A 52 34.56 23.09 -20.25
N GLY A 53 35.51 23.96 -20.52
CA GLY A 53 36.59 23.66 -21.43
C GLY A 53 36.26 23.91 -22.91
N LYS A 54 35.05 24.35 -23.22
CA LYS A 54 34.62 24.57 -24.59
C LYS A 54 34.72 26.05 -24.93
N LYS A 55 34.80 26.30 -26.23
CA LYS A 55 34.82 27.67 -26.74
C LYS A 55 33.46 28.33 -26.48
N ILE A 56 33.52 29.57 -25.97
CA ILE A 56 32.31 30.33 -25.70
C ILE A 56 31.69 30.79 -27.00
N SER A 57 30.42 30.48 -27.21
CA SER A 57 29.64 30.92 -28.36
C SER A 57 28.24 31.26 -27.89
N ALA A 58 27.52 32.03 -28.70
CA ALA A 58 26.13 32.35 -28.35
C ALA A 58 25.28 31.10 -28.21
N ARG A 59 25.51 30.11 -29.06
CA ARG A 59 24.74 28.85 -29.00
C ARG A 59 25.07 28.08 -27.73
N LEU A 60 26.35 28.02 -27.37
CA LEU A 60 26.73 27.32 -26.13
C LEU A 60 26.09 27.99 -24.94
N LEU A 61 26.10 29.33 -24.89
CA LEU A 61 25.52 30.04 -23.76
C LEU A 61 24.02 29.85 -23.67
N GLN A 62 23.34 29.86 -24.82
CA GLN A 62 21.90 29.63 -24.81
C GLN A 62 21.56 28.20 -24.35
N ASN A 63 22.31 27.21 -24.85
CA ASN A 63 22.10 25.82 -24.43
C ASN A 63 22.35 25.66 -22.93
N LEU A 64 23.35 26.33 -22.40
CA LEU A 64 23.65 26.26 -20.97
C LEU A 64 22.46 26.78 -20.14
N LEU A 65 21.90 27.93 -20.52
CA LEU A 65 20.77 28.50 -19.80
C LEU A 65 19.58 27.57 -19.84
N ASN A 66 19.30 27.01 -21.03
CA ASN A 66 18.15 26.13 -21.17
C ASN A 66 18.32 24.85 -20.33
N GLU A 67 19.52 24.29 -20.36
CA GLU A 67 19.77 23.04 -19.63
C GLU A 67 19.79 23.28 -18.13
N LEU A 68 20.36 24.39 -17.67
CA LEU A 68 20.33 24.72 -16.24
C LEU A 68 18.90 24.93 -15.75
N SER A 69 18.11 25.69 -16.52
CA SER A 69 16.71 25.91 -16.14
C SER A 69 15.97 24.60 -16.01
N ALA A 70 16.11 23.71 -17.00
CA ALA A 70 15.45 22.41 -16.96
C ALA A 70 15.95 21.56 -15.81
N PHE A 71 17.25 21.63 -15.53
CA PHE A 71 17.84 20.85 -14.43
C PHE A 71 17.26 21.26 -13.07
N TYR A 72 17.17 22.57 -12.82
CA TYR A 72 16.60 23.06 -11.57
C TYR A 72 15.11 22.72 -11.48
N GLN A 73 14.40 22.80 -12.61
CA GLN A 73 12.99 22.44 -12.62
C GLN A 73 12.78 20.96 -12.28
N LYS A 74 13.64 20.09 -12.79
CA LYS A 74 13.56 18.67 -12.48
C LYS A 74 13.88 18.38 -11.01
N GLN A 75 14.69 19.21 -10.38
CA GLN A 75 15.00 19.06 -8.96
C GLN A 75 13.88 19.58 -8.07
N GLY A 76 12.80 20.08 -8.66
CA GLY A 76 11.62 20.47 -7.92
C GLY A 76 11.33 21.97 -7.88
N TYR A 77 12.21 22.79 -8.45
CA TYR A 77 11.99 24.24 -8.47
C TYR A 77 11.27 24.60 -9.76
N LEU A 78 9.97 24.45 -9.76
CA LEU A 78 9.14 24.44 -10.98
C LEU A 78 9.31 25.67 -11.87
N ALA A 79 9.45 26.84 -11.28
CA ALA A 79 9.53 28.08 -12.04
C ALA A 79 10.96 28.59 -12.15
N ALA A 80 11.95 27.74 -11.92
CA ALA A 80 13.34 28.15 -11.96
C ALA A 80 13.75 28.55 -13.37
N ARG A 81 14.48 29.64 -13.45
CA ARG A 81 15.04 30.15 -14.71
C ARG A 81 16.47 30.57 -14.49
N ALA A 82 17.33 30.24 -15.46
CA ALA A 82 18.71 30.69 -15.46
C ALA A 82 18.87 31.88 -16.41
N TYR A 83 19.63 32.87 -15.99
CA TYR A 83 19.92 33.99 -16.87
C TYR A 83 21.32 34.54 -16.55
N PHE A 84 21.85 35.34 -17.47
CA PHE A 84 23.15 35.97 -17.30
C PHE A 84 22.96 37.35 -16.73
N PRO A 85 23.57 37.66 -15.59
CA PRO A 85 23.58 39.05 -15.15
C PRO A 85 24.56 39.85 -15.99
N GLU A 86 24.45 41.17 -15.90
CA GLU A 86 25.43 42.06 -16.55
C GLU A 86 26.81 41.74 -15.98
N GLN A 87 27.78 41.51 -16.85
CA GLN A 87 29.09 41.06 -16.42
C GLN A 87 30.13 41.35 -17.46
N GLU A 88 31.37 41.40 -16.99
CA GLU A 88 32.53 41.51 -17.87
C GLU A 88 33.22 40.14 -17.89
N SER A 89 33.66 39.75 -19.09
CA SER A 89 34.32 38.46 -19.23
C SER A 89 35.77 38.58 -18.75
N THR A 90 36.08 37.86 -17.68
CA THR A 90 37.46 37.83 -17.17
C THR A 90 37.87 36.38 -17.00
N ASN A 91 38.91 35.98 -17.72
CA ASN A 91 39.55 34.66 -17.59
C ASN A 91 38.58 33.50 -17.86
N GLY A 92 37.56 33.71 -18.70
CA GLY A 92 36.64 32.63 -19.04
C GLY A 92 35.72 32.23 -17.92
N VAL A 93 35.51 33.09 -16.93
CA VAL A 93 34.57 32.84 -15.84
C VAL A 93 33.20 33.41 -16.20
N LEU A 94 32.19 32.58 -16.16
CA LEU A 94 30.83 32.97 -16.53
C LEU A 94 29.95 32.95 -15.29
N LYS A 95 29.23 34.05 -15.08
CA LYS A 95 28.30 34.15 -13.95
C LYS A 95 26.91 33.88 -14.44
N VAL A 96 26.19 33.04 -13.72
CA VAL A 96 24.78 32.66 -14.01
C VAL A 96 23.96 32.86 -12.75
N VAL A 97 22.78 33.46 -12.90
CA VAL A 97 21.85 33.64 -11.80
C VAL A 97 20.66 32.70 -12.02
N ILE A 98 20.31 31.98 -10.95
CA ILE A 98 19.09 31.16 -10.96
C ILE A 98 18.05 31.92 -10.18
N GLU A 99 16.90 32.13 -10.81
CA GLU A 99 15.77 32.80 -10.22
C GLU A 99 14.64 31.80 -10.12
N SER A 100 14.00 31.67 -8.95
CA SER A 100 12.88 30.75 -8.80
C SER A 100 11.71 31.50 -8.21
N ALA A 101 10.51 30.95 -8.45
CA ALA A 101 9.30 31.54 -7.92
C ALA A 101 9.12 31.15 -6.46
N ARG A 102 8.55 32.07 -5.68
CA ARG A 102 8.23 31.84 -4.28
C ARG A 102 6.76 31.54 -4.15
N LEU A 103 6.42 30.67 -3.21
CA LEU A 103 5.05 30.35 -2.92
C LEU A 103 4.46 31.48 -2.07
N ASN A 104 3.46 32.12 -2.59
CA ASN A 104 2.83 33.25 -1.92
C ASN A 104 1.70 32.76 -1.01
N GLU A 105 0.55 32.50 -1.56
CA GLU A 105 -0.63 32.13 -0.80
C GLU A 105 -0.99 30.68 -1.06
N ILE A 106 -1.43 29.99 -0.02
CA ILE A 106 -1.95 28.63 -0.13
C ILE A 106 -3.43 28.71 0.15
N ILE A 107 -4.24 28.43 -0.87
CA ILE A 107 -5.67 28.51 -0.79
C ILE A 107 -6.21 27.10 -0.67
N ILE A 108 -6.91 26.82 0.42
CA ILE A 108 -7.45 25.49 0.68
C ILE A 108 -8.96 25.53 0.51
N GLU A 109 -9.45 24.78 -0.47
CA GLU A 109 -10.88 24.63 -0.73
C GLU A 109 -11.31 23.27 -0.19
N ASN A 110 -11.87 23.28 1.00
CA ASN A 110 -12.28 22.05 1.68
C ASN A 110 -13.75 21.80 1.36
N GLN A 111 -13.99 20.89 0.42
CA GLN A 111 -15.32 20.46 0.05
C GLN A 111 -15.64 19.08 0.61
N SER A 112 -14.83 18.62 1.57
CA SER A 112 -15.02 17.32 2.21
C SER A 112 -15.87 17.46 3.47
N ASN A 113 -16.19 16.32 4.07
CA ASN A 113 -16.90 16.27 5.34
C ASN A 113 -16.00 16.50 6.53
N CYS A 114 -14.72 16.63 6.31
CA CYS A 114 -13.74 16.82 7.37
C CYS A 114 -13.78 18.29 7.85
N SER A 115 -13.51 18.53 9.13
CA SER A 115 -13.50 19.89 9.63
C SER A 115 -12.33 20.68 9.03
N ASN A 116 -12.50 22.00 8.92
CA ASN A 116 -11.43 22.85 8.40
C ASN A 116 -10.20 22.78 9.28
N GLY A 117 -10.38 22.74 10.60
CA GLY A 117 -9.23 22.65 11.50
C GLY A 117 -8.40 21.41 11.26
N THR A 118 -9.06 20.28 11.04
CA THR A 118 -8.36 19.04 10.75
C THR A 118 -7.66 19.14 9.39
N VAL A 119 -8.34 19.64 8.38
CA VAL A 119 -7.72 19.77 7.05
C VAL A 119 -6.48 20.63 7.10
N TYR A 120 -6.54 21.76 7.82
CA TYR A 120 -5.36 22.63 7.96
C TYR A 120 -4.22 21.91 8.66
N LYS A 121 -4.53 21.12 9.68
CA LYS A 121 -3.50 20.34 10.38
C LYS A 121 -2.87 19.30 9.45
N LEU A 122 -3.68 18.60 8.66
CA LEU A 122 -3.17 17.58 7.73
C LEU A 122 -2.30 18.19 6.64
N LEU A 123 -2.56 19.44 6.26
CA LEU A 123 -1.81 20.14 5.22
C LEU A 123 -0.72 21.04 5.79
N ASN A 124 -0.40 20.90 7.06
CA ASN A 124 0.54 21.78 7.72
C ASN A 124 1.91 21.78 7.06
N ALA A 125 2.38 20.63 6.59
CA ALA A 125 3.68 20.55 5.94
C ALA A 125 3.71 21.35 4.63
N VAL A 126 2.57 21.39 3.91
CA VAL A 126 2.48 22.22 2.69
C VAL A 126 2.40 23.68 3.09
N ARG A 127 1.63 24.01 4.12
CA ARG A 127 1.48 25.41 4.57
C ARG A 127 2.80 26.00 5.03
N HIS A 128 3.72 25.16 5.53
CA HIS A 128 5.06 25.62 5.92
C HIS A 128 5.92 26.00 4.72
N GLU A 129 5.49 25.68 3.49
CA GLU A 129 6.24 26.06 2.31
C GLU A 129 5.91 27.48 1.85
N GLN A 130 4.96 28.15 2.49
CA GLN A 130 4.62 29.53 2.15
C GLN A 130 5.82 30.44 2.33
N ASN A 131 6.01 31.36 1.37
CA ASN A 131 7.11 32.31 1.34
C ASN A 131 8.48 31.68 1.07
N LYS A 132 8.50 30.43 0.64
CA LYS A 132 9.72 29.75 0.24
C LYS A 132 9.73 29.57 -1.28
N ASP A 133 10.91 29.28 -1.81
CA ASP A 133 10.99 28.87 -3.21
C ASP A 133 10.20 27.59 -3.40
N ILE A 134 9.46 27.53 -4.51
CA ILE A 134 8.55 26.42 -4.75
C ILE A 134 9.34 25.13 -4.99
N SER A 135 9.04 24.11 -4.23
CA SER A 135 9.55 22.77 -4.44
C SER A 135 8.36 21.85 -4.71
N SER A 136 8.14 21.53 -6.00
CA SER A 136 7.03 20.68 -6.36
C SER A 136 7.16 19.28 -5.77
N LYS A 137 8.40 18.79 -5.64
CA LYS A 137 8.62 17.46 -5.08
C LYS A 137 8.16 17.41 -3.62
N THR A 138 8.52 18.39 -2.81
CA THR A 138 8.11 18.44 -1.41
C THR A 138 6.59 18.50 -1.30
N ILE A 139 5.96 19.36 -2.11
CA ILE A 139 4.51 19.51 -2.08
C ILE A 139 3.84 18.23 -2.54
N ASN A 140 4.26 17.66 -3.67
CA ASN A 140 3.66 16.45 -4.20
C ASN A 140 3.78 15.27 -3.24
N ASN A 141 4.94 15.12 -2.62
CA ASN A 141 5.12 13.99 -1.71
C ASN A 141 4.19 14.11 -0.51
N HIS A 142 3.98 15.32 0.00
CA HIS A 142 3.04 15.47 1.11
C HIS A 142 1.60 15.25 0.66
N LEU A 143 1.23 15.69 -0.54
CA LEU A 143 -0.12 15.43 -1.04
C LEU A 143 -0.36 13.94 -1.25
N LEU A 144 0.66 13.21 -1.70
CA LEU A 144 0.56 11.75 -1.78
C LEU A 144 0.34 11.13 -0.40
N LYS A 145 1.00 11.69 0.61
CA LYS A 145 0.83 11.22 1.98
C LYS A 145 -0.60 11.44 2.47
N VAL A 146 -1.18 12.61 2.18
CA VAL A 146 -2.58 12.88 2.50
C VAL A 146 -3.50 11.92 1.76
N GLN A 147 -3.22 11.69 0.49
CA GLN A 147 -4.04 10.79 -0.32
C GLN A 147 -3.95 9.35 0.17
N ASP A 148 -2.83 8.95 0.74
CA ASP A 148 -2.65 7.60 1.28
C ASP A 148 -3.58 7.32 2.46
N LEU A 149 -4.10 8.35 3.12
CA LEU A 149 -5.12 8.17 4.16
C LEU A 149 -6.40 7.55 3.59
N ASN A 150 -6.61 7.69 2.29
CA ASN A 150 -7.76 7.13 1.58
C ASN A 150 -9.10 7.70 2.05
N VAL A 151 -9.08 8.95 2.48
CA VAL A 151 -10.28 9.68 2.90
C VAL A 151 -10.65 10.74 1.87
N PHE A 152 -9.65 11.31 1.20
CA PHE A 152 -9.81 12.46 0.32
C PHE A 152 -9.35 12.16 -1.10
N ASP A 153 -10.02 12.81 -2.05
CA ASP A 153 -9.42 13.11 -3.34
C ASP A 153 -8.87 14.51 -3.24
N ILE A 154 -7.58 14.67 -3.44
CA ILE A 154 -6.92 15.96 -3.33
C ILE A 154 -6.25 16.29 -4.66
N SER A 155 -6.41 17.53 -5.09
CA SER A 155 -5.76 18.03 -6.29
C SER A 155 -5.29 19.46 -6.04
N GLY A 156 -4.33 19.89 -6.85
CA GLY A 156 -3.82 21.23 -6.68
C GLY A 156 -3.31 21.81 -7.97
N TYR A 157 -3.25 23.15 -8.03
CA TYR A 157 -2.68 23.82 -9.16
C TYR A 157 -2.02 25.11 -8.70
N PHE A 158 -1.01 25.54 -9.47
CA PHE A 158 -0.32 26.80 -9.25
C PHE A 158 -0.86 27.87 -10.18
N SER A 159 -0.94 29.10 -9.70
CA SER A 159 -1.33 30.24 -10.53
C SER A 159 -0.39 31.41 -10.23
N ASN A 160 -0.08 32.18 -11.26
CA ASN A 160 0.76 33.36 -11.08
C ASN A 160 0.01 34.43 -10.32
N ASN A 161 0.67 35.04 -9.35
CA ASN A 161 0.09 36.15 -8.61
C ASN A 161 0.73 37.46 -9.04
N ALA A 162 2.06 37.57 -8.83
CA ALA A 162 2.81 38.76 -9.16
C ALA A 162 4.23 38.32 -9.53
N ASP A 163 5.13 39.26 -9.71
CA ASP A 163 6.50 38.97 -10.14
C ASP A 163 7.13 37.92 -9.22
N ASN A 164 7.44 36.76 -9.80
CA ASN A 164 8.05 35.64 -9.11
C ASN A 164 7.28 35.17 -7.89
N MET A 165 5.99 35.42 -7.84
CA MET A 165 5.11 34.95 -6.79
C MET A 165 4.02 34.06 -7.39
N VAL A 166 3.78 32.93 -6.76
CA VAL A 166 2.84 31.92 -7.25
C VAL A 166 1.95 31.49 -6.08
N ASP A 167 0.66 31.38 -6.35
CA ASP A 167 -0.30 30.84 -5.38
C ASP A 167 -0.55 29.39 -5.67
N LEU A 168 -0.78 28.60 -4.61
CA LEU A 168 -1.16 27.20 -4.71
C LEU A 168 -2.58 27.05 -4.22
N THR A 169 -3.43 26.48 -5.06
CA THR A 169 -4.81 26.15 -4.66
C THR A 169 -4.92 24.65 -4.52
N LEU A 170 -5.41 24.20 -3.36
CA LEU A 170 -5.64 22.79 -3.06
C LEU A 170 -7.12 22.56 -2.88
N ASN A 171 -7.65 21.56 -3.56
CA ASN A 171 -9.05 21.20 -3.50
C ASN A 171 -9.18 19.82 -2.90
N LEU A 172 -9.93 19.70 -1.81
CA LEU A 172 -10.17 18.43 -1.14
C LEU A 172 -11.64 18.07 -1.26
N GLN A 173 -11.90 16.84 -1.68
CA GLN A 173 -13.23 16.29 -1.74
C GLN A 173 -13.25 14.93 -1.07
N ASN A 174 -14.42 14.48 -0.67
CA ASN A 174 -14.55 13.11 -0.16
C ASN A 174 -14.21 12.13 -1.28
N LYS A 175 -13.49 11.08 -0.94
CA LYS A 175 -13.20 10.05 -1.92
C LYS A 175 -14.33 9.03 -2.00
N HIS A 176 -14.57 8.35 -0.90
CA HIS A 176 -15.67 7.38 -0.79
C HIS A 176 -16.23 7.48 0.62
N PRO A 177 -17.06 8.50 0.89
CA PRO A 177 -17.48 8.75 2.28
C PRO A 177 -18.31 7.62 2.87
N VAL A 178 -19.03 6.89 2.05
CA VAL A 178 -19.77 5.69 2.47
C VAL A 178 -19.60 4.65 1.37
N SER A 179 -19.26 3.43 1.76
CA SER A 179 -19.20 2.33 0.81
C SER A 179 -19.65 1.06 1.48
N TYR A 180 -20.10 0.12 0.67
CA TYR A 180 -20.53 -1.17 1.18
C TYR A 180 -20.30 -2.24 0.13
N GLU A 181 -20.25 -3.46 0.63
CA GLU A 181 -20.07 -4.64 -0.22
C GLU A 181 -20.80 -5.79 0.43
N ILE A 182 -21.48 -6.58 -0.38
CA ILE A 182 -22.09 -7.82 0.07
C ILE A 182 -21.73 -8.91 -0.93
N PHE A 183 -21.29 -10.07 -0.41
CA PHE A 183 -20.95 -11.15 -1.33
C PHE A 183 -21.20 -12.51 -0.71
N TYR A 184 -21.29 -13.48 -1.60
CA TYR A 184 -21.36 -14.90 -1.30
C TYR A 184 -20.08 -15.57 -1.83
N ASP A 185 -19.56 -16.55 -1.10
CA ASP A 185 -18.55 -17.45 -1.64
C ASP A 185 -18.69 -18.83 -1.03
N ASN A 186 -18.02 -19.80 -1.66
CA ASN A 186 -17.95 -21.16 -1.13
C ASN A 186 -16.55 -21.47 -0.61
N TYR A 187 -15.91 -20.49 0.02
CA TYR A 187 -14.53 -20.58 0.47
C TYR A 187 -14.38 -21.22 1.86
N GLY A 188 -15.46 -21.56 2.51
CA GLY A 188 -15.42 -22.17 3.83
C GLY A 188 -15.06 -23.66 3.78
N THR A 189 -15.09 -24.28 4.95
CA THR A 189 -14.77 -25.70 5.06
C THR A 189 -16.04 -26.55 5.24
N LYS A 190 -15.91 -27.84 5.00
CA LYS A 190 -17.02 -28.77 5.13
C LYS A 190 -17.59 -28.76 6.55
N ASN A 191 -16.74 -28.71 7.57
CA ASN A 191 -17.18 -28.83 8.96
C ASN A 191 -17.71 -27.52 9.53
N SER A 192 -17.24 -26.40 9.09
CA SER A 192 -17.70 -25.09 9.60
C SER A 192 -18.60 -24.34 8.63
N GLY A 193 -18.88 -24.94 7.47
CA GLY A 193 -19.76 -24.38 6.46
C GLY A 193 -18.99 -23.87 5.26
N LYS A 194 -19.27 -24.46 4.08
CA LYS A 194 -18.61 -24.04 2.85
C LYS A 194 -19.17 -22.72 2.32
N ASN A 195 -20.46 -22.51 2.46
CA ASN A 195 -21.14 -21.37 1.87
C ASN A 195 -21.13 -20.22 2.87
N ARG A 196 -20.61 -19.08 2.45
CA ARG A 196 -20.49 -17.91 3.30
C ARG A 196 -21.20 -16.72 2.69
N LEU A 197 -21.83 -15.92 3.54
CA LEU A 197 -22.37 -14.63 3.16
C LEU A 197 -21.64 -13.57 3.98
N VAL A 198 -21.14 -12.53 3.31
CA VAL A 198 -20.31 -11.51 3.94
C VAL A 198 -20.86 -10.14 3.59
N GLY A 199 -20.94 -9.26 4.58
CA GLY A 199 -21.29 -7.87 4.39
C GLY A 199 -20.21 -6.99 4.99
N ILE A 200 -19.85 -5.92 4.27
CA ILE A 200 -18.84 -4.96 4.71
C ILE A 200 -19.42 -3.56 4.55
N PHE A 201 -19.23 -2.72 5.55
CA PHE A 201 -19.69 -1.34 5.54
C PHE A 201 -18.55 -0.43 5.95
N ASN A 202 -18.33 0.67 5.21
CA ASN A 202 -17.30 1.65 5.52
C ASN A 202 -17.89 3.04 5.52
N THR A 203 -17.45 3.88 6.44
CA THR A 203 -17.83 5.27 6.45
C THR A 203 -16.69 6.12 6.99
N ASP A 204 -16.54 7.31 6.42
CA ASP A 204 -15.46 8.23 6.77
C ASP A 204 -16.01 9.47 7.46
N ASN A 205 -15.19 10.09 8.29
CA ASN A 205 -15.48 11.40 8.89
C ASN A 205 -16.70 11.38 9.80
N ILE A 206 -16.88 10.31 10.58
CA ILE A 206 -17.90 10.30 11.61
C ILE A 206 -17.65 11.46 12.61
N PHE A 207 -16.40 11.67 12.98
CA PHE A 207 -16.00 12.73 13.90
C PHE A 207 -15.36 13.91 13.18
N LYS A 208 -15.46 13.97 11.87
CA LYS A 208 -14.90 15.04 11.04
C LYS A 208 -13.39 15.22 11.22
N SER A 209 -12.71 14.14 11.57
CA SER A 209 -11.28 14.13 11.89
C SER A 209 -10.45 13.31 10.91
N ALA A 210 -10.96 13.12 9.71
CA ALA A 210 -10.36 12.23 8.69
C ALA A 210 -10.34 10.78 9.19
N ASP A 211 -11.30 10.44 10.03
CA ASP A 211 -11.44 9.13 10.62
C ASP A 211 -12.14 8.18 9.65
N LYS A 212 -11.79 6.89 9.77
CA LYS A 212 -12.39 5.83 8.96
C LYS A 212 -12.93 4.75 9.89
N PHE A 213 -14.15 4.33 9.64
CA PHE A 213 -14.78 3.24 10.36
C PHE A 213 -15.18 2.16 9.37
N SER A 214 -14.86 0.90 9.68
CA SER A 214 -15.27 -0.25 8.89
C SER A 214 -15.92 -1.26 9.80
N PHE A 215 -16.95 -1.91 9.29
CA PHE A 215 -17.62 -3.00 9.99
C PHE A 215 -17.84 -4.14 9.01
N TYR A 216 -17.61 -5.38 9.47
CA TYR A 216 -17.94 -6.54 8.66
C TYR A 216 -18.67 -7.57 9.49
N ALA A 217 -19.48 -8.36 8.80
CA ALA A 217 -20.17 -9.50 9.40
C ALA A 217 -20.22 -10.62 8.38
N SER A 218 -20.03 -11.84 8.83
CA SER A 218 -20.15 -13.00 7.96
C SER A 218 -20.82 -14.14 8.67
N SER A 219 -21.46 -15.02 7.89
CA SER A 219 -22.13 -16.20 8.41
C SER A 219 -21.99 -17.32 7.40
N THR A 220 -21.86 -18.54 7.89
CA THR A 220 -21.86 -19.73 7.03
C THR A 220 -23.14 -20.54 7.22
N ASP A 221 -23.35 -21.50 6.31
CA ASP A 221 -24.52 -22.39 6.40
C ASP A 221 -24.38 -23.40 7.52
N LYS A 222 -23.24 -23.47 8.22
CA LYS A 222 -23.04 -24.33 9.38
C LYS A 222 -22.83 -23.54 10.66
N LYS A 223 -23.33 -22.30 10.68
CA LYS A 223 -23.36 -21.44 11.87
C LYS A 223 -22.02 -20.92 12.35
N GLN A 224 -21.06 -20.79 11.46
CA GLN A 224 -19.88 -20.00 11.80
C GLN A 224 -20.22 -18.54 11.55
N GLN A 225 -19.95 -17.67 12.54
CA GLN A 225 -20.27 -16.26 12.45
C GLN A 225 -19.05 -15.45 12.85
N ASN A 226 -18.78 -14.38 12.13
CA ASN A 226 -17.67 -13.49 12.43
C ASN A 226 -18.14 -12.06 12.31
N TYR A 227 -17.69 -11.21 13.24
CA TYR A 227 -18.00 -9.80 13.28
C TYR A 227 -16.72 -9.04 13.57
N GLY A 228 -16.60 -7.86 13.00
CA GLY A 228 -15.43 -7.07 13.29
C GLY A 228 -15.61 -5.62 12.94
N PHE A 229 -14.83 -4.78 13.60
CA PHE A 229 -14.77 -3.38 13.22
C PHE A 229 -13.33 -2.90 13.26
N ASP A 230 -13.08 -1.83 12.53
CA ASP A 230 -11.82 -1.11 12.53
C ASP A 230 -12.13 0.38 12.56
N PHE A 231 -11.47 1.10 13.45
CA PHE A 231 -11.59 2.55 13.52
C PHE A 231 -10.20 3.15 13.56
N LYS A 232 -9.95 4.17 12.73
CA LYS A 232 -8.64 4.79 12.71
C LYS A 232 -8.73 6.25 12.32
N LEU A 233 -7.72 7.01 12.71
CA LEU A 233 -7.64 8.43 12.36
C LEU A 233 -6.19 8.90 12.40
N PRO A 234 -5.84 9.92 11.61
CA PRO A 234 -4.53 10.55 11.76
C PRO A 234 -4.49 11.36 13.07
N VAL A 235 -3.35 11.33 13.75
CA VAL A 235 -3.26 11.92 15.08
C VAL A 235 -2.30 13.10 15.16
N ASP A 236 -1.53 13.37 14.11
CA ASP A 236 -0.58 14.48 14.15
C ASP A 236 -0.37 15.05 12.75
N SER A 237 0.41 16.13 12.67
CA SER A 237 0.66 16.78 11.39
C SER A 237 1.60 15.97 10.48
N ASN A 238 2.22 14.95 11.02
CA ASN A 238 3.02 14.00 10.24
C ASN A 238 2.14 12.92 9.60
N LEU A 239 0.83 12.95 9.85
CA LEU A 239 -0.16 12.02 9.31
C LEU A 239 0.05 10.58 9.80
N ASP A 240 0.62 10.43 10.99
CA ASP A 240 0.64 9.13 11.66
C ASP A 240 -0.78 8.75 12.05
N VAL A 241 -1.09 7.45 11.96
CA VAL A 241 -2.45 6.95 12.15
C VAL A 241 -2.50 6.08 13.39
N LEU A 242 -3.49 6.34 14.23
CA LEU A 242 -3.80 5.48 15.38
C LEU A 242 -5.09 4.74 15.06
N GLY A 243 -5.12 3.45 15.32
CA GLY A 243 -6.28 2.63 15.01
C GLY A 243 -6.57 1.59 16.06
N LEU A 244 -7.76 1.03 15.97
CA LEU A 244 -8.20 -0.06 16.83
C LEU A 244 -9.06 -0.98 16.00
N SER A 245 -8.70 -2.27 16.00
CA SER A 245 -9.51 -3.32 15.40
C SER A 245 -10.01 -4.25 16.48
N PHE A 246 -11.24 -4.71 16.32
CA PHE A 246 -11.81 -5.73 17.18
C PHE A 246 -12.54 -6.74 16.31
N SER A 247 -12.40 -8.02 16.63
CA SER A 247 -13.16 -9.06 15.93
C SER A 247 -13.64 -10.10 16.91
N TYR A 248 -14.75 -10.75 16.55
CA TYR A 248 -15.38 -11.77 17.36
C TYR A 248 -15.90 -12.86 16.43
N GLY A 249 -15.55 -14.09 16.74
CA GLY A 249 -15.97 -15.24 15.93
C GLY A 249 -16.60 -16.31 16.78
N LEU A 250 -17.63 -16.93 16.23
CA LEU A 250 -18.33 -18.09 16.83
C LEU A 250 -18.33 -19.21 15.80
N TYR A 251 -18.23 -20.44 16.27
CA TYR A 251 -18.35 -21.59 15.38
C TYR A 251 -19.06 -22.75 16.08
N ASP A 252 -19.78 -23.52 15.27
CA ASP A 252 -20.29 -24.85 15.61
C ASP A 252 -19.71 -25.80 14.59
N LEU A 253 -19.08 -26.88 15.02
CA LEU A 253 -18.57 -27.87 14.09
C LEU A 253 -19.63 -28.94 13.82
N SER A 254 -19.71 -29.38 12.58
CA SER A 254 -20.66 -30.38 12.15
C SER A 254 -19.91 -31.60 11.58
N GLY A 255 -20.61 -32.46 10.87
CA GLY A 255 -20.00 -33.63 10.28
C GLY A 255 -19.52 -34.60 11.35
N GLU A 256 -18.27 -34.99 11.26
CA GLU A 256 -17.71 -35.97 12.20
C GLU A 256 -17.63 -35.45 13.64
N TYR A 257 -17.72 -34.14 13.84
CA TYR A 257 -17.63 -33.52 15.17
C TYR A 257 -19.00 -33.24 15.79
N LYS A 258 -20.09 -33.57 15.09
CA LYS A 258 -21.43 -33.22 15.55
C LYS A 258 -21.77 -33.83 16.89
N ASP A 259 -21.39 -35.08 17.09
CA ASP A 259 -21.74 -35.80 18.32
C ASP A 259 -20.98 -35.30 19.53
N LEU A 260 -19.85 -34.63 19.32
CA LEU A 260 -19.10 -33.98 20.41
C LEU A 260 -19.72 -32.66 20.83
N LYS A 261 -20.64 -32.14 20.00
CA LYS A 261 -21.21 -30.80 20.18
C LYS A 261 -20.09 -29.76 20.33
N ALA A 262 -19.11 -29.85 19.41
CA ALA A 262 -17.96 -28.98 19.43
C ALA A 262 -18.33 -27.59 18.92
N ASN A 263 -17.98 -26.57 19.68
CA ASN A 263 -18.22 -25.18 19.28
C ASN A 263 -17.19 -24.32 19.95
N GLY A 264 -17.21 -23.03 19.66
CA GLY A 264 -16.25 -22.17 20.31
C GLY A 264 -16.39 -20.73 19.92
N SER A 265 -15.50 -19.95 20.48
CA SER A 265 -15.46 -18.52 20.22
C SER A 265 -14.03 -18.01 20.27
N VAL A 266 -13.80 -16.91 19.58
CA VAL A 266 -12.52 -16.22 19.59
C VAL A 266 -12.80 -14.74 19.49
N TYR A 267 -12.06 -13.94 20.28
CA TYR A 267 -12.05 -12.51 20.03
C TYR A 267 -10.64 -11.98 20.00
N ASN A 268 -10.46 -10.94 19.21
CA ASN A 268 -9.18 -10.26 19.02
C ASN A 268 -9.36 -8.79 19.31
N LEU A 269 -8.40 -8.22 20.03
CA LEU A 269 -8.34 -6.79 20.26
C LEU A 269 -6.98 -6.32 19.78
N ASP A 270 -6.95 -5.44 18.80
CA ASP A 270 -5.75 -5.06 18.07
C ASP A 270 -5.63 -3.54 17.92
N PRO A 271 -5.07 -2.83 18.92
CA PRO A 271 -4.72 -1.44 18.67
C PRO A 271 -3.48 -1.35 17.81
N TYR A 272 -3.33 -0.26 17.07
CA TYR A 272 -2.16 -0.14 16.20
C TYR A 272 -1.83 1.31 15.91
N PHE A 273 -0.58 1.51 15.54
CA PHE A 273 -0.04 2.80 15.15
C PHE A 273 0.73 2.60 13.85
N VAL A 274 0.43 3.43 12.85
CA VAL A 274 1.06 3.33 11.53
C VAL A 274 1.71 4.66 11.20
N SER A 275 2.95 4.60 10.73
CA SER A 275 3.67 5.78 10.27
C SER A 275 4.11 5.55 8.83
N LEU A 276 3.74 6.48 7.94
CA LEU A 276 4.21 6.46 6.56
C LEU A 276 5.56 7.18 6.55
N LEU A 277 6.63 6.39 6.49
CA LEU A 277 7.98 6.92 6.64
C LEU A 277 8.47 7.63 5.40
N TYR A 278 8.02 7.19 4.24
CA TYR A 278 8.43 7.79 2.98
C TYR A 278 7.41 7.49 1.90
N ILE A 279 7.13 8.46 1.04
CA ILE A 279 6.32 8.23 -0.15
C ILE A 279 6.74 9.19 -1.25
N ASP A 280 6.84 8.66 -2.47
CA ASP A 280 6.92 9.47 -3.67
C ASP A 280 6.17 8.72 -4.77
N GLU A 281 6.34 9.14 -6.02
CA GLU A 281 5.60 8.51 -7.12
C GLU A 281 5.93 7.04 -7.30
N ASN A 282 7.13 6.61 -6.89
CA ASN A 282 7.63 5.27 -7.17
C ASN A 282 7.74 4.39 -5.94
N TYR A 283 7.90 4.96 -4.75
CA TYR A 283 8.20 4.19 -3.54
C TYR A 283 7.31 4.60 -2.39
N ARG A 284 6.99 3.61 -1.54
CA ARG A 284 6.25 3.85 -0.30
C ARG A 284 6.83 2.95 0.78
N LEU A 285 7.12 3.54 1.93
CA LEU A 285 7.64 2.81 3.09
C LEU A 285 6.78 3.12 4.30
N LYS A 286 6.20 2.07 4.89
CA LYS A 286 5.32 2.18 6.07
C LYS A 286 5.85 1.32 7.19
N ALA A 287 5.68 1.81 8.43
CA ALA A 287 5.96 1.02 9.63
C ALA A 287 4.70 0.95 10.47
N LYS A 288 4.49 -0.19 11.14
CA LYS A 288 3.30 -0.40 11.96
C LYS A 288 3.70 -1.13 13.24
N ILE A 289 3.14 -0.68 14.36
CA ILE A 289 3.25 -1.37 15.65
C ILE A 289 1.85 -1.76 16.05
N ASN A 290 1.66 -3.03 16.42
CA ASN A 290 0.33 -3.57 16.62
C ASN A 290 0.33 -4.52 17.84
N PRO A 291 0.17 -3.98 19.05
CA PRO A 291 -0.08 -4.87 20.21
C PRO A 291 -1.38 -5.61 20.01
N TYR A 292 -1.50 -6.80 20.58
CA TYR A 292 -2.72 -7.56 20.42
C TYR A 292 -3.03 -8.41 21.64
N TYR A 293 -4.30 -8.75 21.77
CA TYR A 293 -4.80 -9.70 22.73
C TYR A 293 -5.84 -10.57 22.02
N LYS A 294 -5.66 -11.89 22.07
CA LYS A 294 -6.57 -12.84 21.42
C LYS A 294 -6.99 -13.87 22.45
N SER A 295 -8.29 -14.03 22.67
CA SER A 295 -8.83 -14.99 23.63
C SER A 295 -9.63 -16.04 22.88
N MET A 296 -9.40 -17.32 23.21
CA MET A 296 -10.00 -18.43 22.49
C MET A 296 -10.60 -19.42 23.47
N GLN A 297 -11.79 -19.92 23.13
CA GLN A 297 -12.45 -20.94 23.91
C GLN A 297 -13.01 -22.00 22.98
N ASP A 298 -12.65 -23.25 23.23
CA ASP A 298 -13.19 -24.40 22.52
C ASP A 298 -14.00 -25.24 23.50
N ASN A 299 -15.22 -25.56 23.13
CA ASN A 299 -16.16 -26.31 23.97
C ASN A 299 -16.44 -27.67 23.35
N LEU A 300 -16.41 -28.69 24.19
CA LEU A 300 -16.90 -30.01 23.85
C LEU A 300 -18.11 -30.23 24.75
N ASP A 301 -19.27 -29.75 24.32
CA ASP A 301 -20.44 -29.71 25.18
C ASP A 301 -20.94 -31.10 25.56
N ALA A 302 -20.72 -32.12 24.71
CA ALA A 302 -21.10 -33.49 25.04
C ALA A 302 -20.42 -33.99 26.31
N PHE A 303 -19.24 -33.43 26.64
CA PHE A 303 -18.47 -33.82 27.82
C PHE A 303 -18.32 -32.72 28.85
N ASP A 304 -18.99 -31.59 28.63
CA ASP A 304 -18.92 -30.42 29.52
C ASP A 304 -17.49 -29.95 29.71
N VAL A 305 -16.73 -29.93 28.63
CA VAL A 305 -15.32 -29.50 28.65
C VAL A 305 -15.20 -28.12 28.03
N ARG A 306 -14.48 -27.24 28.70
CA ARG A 306 -14.18 -25.90 28.22
C ARG A 306 -12.68 -25.72 28.18
N LEU A 307 -12.13 -25.59 26.98
CA LEU A 307 -10.69 -25.39 26.78
C LEU A 307 -10.48 -23.90 26.49
N LYS A 308 -9.72 -23.24 27.33
CA LYS A 308 -9.54 -21.79 27.26
C LYS A 308 -8.07 -21.42 27.20
N ARG A 309 -7.75 -20.50 26.32
CA ARG A 309 -6.39 -19.98 26.23
C ARG A 309 -6.43 -18.56 25.66
N HIS A 310 -5.33 -17.84 25.84
CA HIS A 310 -5.19 -16.55 25.19
C HIS A 310 -3.76 -16.33 24.76
N THR A 311 -3.59 -15.48 23.77
CA THR A 311 -2.26 -14.99 23.36
C THR A 311 -2.26 -13.48 23.46
N TYR A 312 -1.08 -12.92 23.74
CA TYR A 312 -0.87 -11.50 23.70
C TYR A 312 0.56 -11.23 23.28
N GLY A 313 0.76 -10.06 22.69
CA GLY A 313 2.07 -9.72 22.20
C GLY A 313 2.02 -8.47 21.37
N SER A 314 3.00 -8.35 20.49
CA SER A 314 3.03 -7.21 19.58
C SER A 314 3.58 -7.65 18.23
N ARG A 315 3.00 -7.08 17.16
CA ARG A 315 3.50 -7.25 15.82
C ARG A 315 4.15 -5.96 15.37
N PHE A 316 5.29 -6.09 14.72
CA PHE A 316 6.02 -4.98 14.13
C PHE A 316 6.09 -5.25 12.63
N SER A 317 5.57 -4.34 11.83
CA SER A 317 5.50 -4.56 10.40
C SER A 317 6.21 -3.45 9.65
N LEU A 318 6.79 -3.82 8.52
CA LEU A 318 7.43 -2.87 7.62
C LEU A 318 6.95 -3.20 6.22
N GLY A 319 6.28 -2.23 5.59
CA GLY A 319 5.78 -2.39 4.24
C GLY A 319 6.60 -1.55 3.28
N PHE A 320 7.00 -2.13 2.17
CA PHE A 320 7.78 -1.43 1.16
C PHE A 320 7.23 -1.75 -0.22
N ASP A 321 6.81 -0.71 -0.93
CA ASP A 321 6.28 -0.84 -2.29
C ASP A 321 7.19 -0.08 -3.25
N ALA A 322 7.44 -0.69 -4.41
CA ALA A 322 8.17 -0.05 -5.50
C ALA A 322 7.31 -0.19 -6.75
N LEU A 323 6.99 0.94 -7.37
CA LEU A 323 6.06 0.98 -8.49
C LEU A 323 6.75 1.58 -9.71
N SER A 324 6.64 0.92 -10.85
CA SER A 324 7.11 1.46 -12.12
C SER A 324 6.22 0.95 -13.24
N GLU A 325 6.45 1.44 -14.44
CA GLU A 325 5.69 0.97 -15.58
C GLU A 325 6.06 -0.46 -15.97
N LYS A 326 7.26 -0.90 -15.63
CA LYS A 326 7.75 -2.21 -16.03
C LYS A 326 7.53 -3.28 -14.98
N VAL A 327 7.55 -2.90 -13.71
CA VAL A 327 7.38 -3.86 -12.63
C VAL A 327 6.87 -3.14 -11.40
N SER A 328 5.97 -3.80 -10.67
CA SER A 328 5.53 -3.32 -9.36
C SER A 328 5.82 -4.40 -8.34
N VAL A 329 6.38 -4.01 -7.20
CA VAL A 329 6.76 -4.93 -6.15
C VAL A 329 6.17 -4.44 -4.84
N PHE A 330 5.50 -5.35 -4.13
CA PHE A 330 4.90 -5.05 -2.83
C PHE A 330 5.48 -6.02 -1.82
N ASN A 331 6.00 -5.50 -0.71
CA ASN A 331 6.58 -6.32 0.35
C ASN A 331 6.00 -5.94 1.69
N ASN A 332 5.77 -6.92 2.53
CA ASN A 332 5.40 -6.68 3.92
C ASN A 332 6.12 -7.70 4.80
N LEU A 333 6.88 -7.19 5.75
CA LEU A 333 7.59 -8.00 6.73
C LEU A 333 6.91 -7.78 8.08
N THR A 334 6.61 -8.87 8.79
CA THR A 334 6.01 -8.76 10.12
C THR A 334 6.78 -9.63 11.08
N LEU A 335 7.13 -9.07 12.21
CA LEU A 335 7.73 -9.79 13.34
C LEU A 335 6.72 -9.77 14.47
N ASN A 336 6.28 -10.96 14.90
CA ASN A 336 5.28 -11.13 15.94
C ASN A 336 5.95 -11.79 17.14
N TYR A 337 6.04 -11.07 18.24
CA TYR A 337 6.55 -11.63 19.48
C TYR A 337 5.40 -11.70 20.48
N GLY A 338 5.10 -12.90 20.95
CA GLY A 338 3.95 -13.09 21.78
C GLY A 338 4.11 -14.19 22.81
N ARG A 339 3.06 -14.37 23.58
CA ARG A 339 3.03 -15.37 24.64
C ARG A 339 1.66 -16.05 24.64
N LEU A 340 1.69 -17.37 24.74
CA LEU A 340 0.50 -18.20 24.88
C LEU A 340 0.32 -18.57 26.34
N LYS A 341 -0.90 -18.37 26.85
CA LYS A 341 -1.25 -18.71 28.24
C LYS A 341 -2.45 -19.63 28.27
N ASN A 342 -2.34 -20.71 29.01
CA ASN A 342 -3.48 -21.59 29.28
C ASN A 342 -4.36 -21.01 30.38
N ASP A 343 -5.68 -21.06 30.17
CA ASP A 343 -6.64 -20.44 31.10
C ASP A 343 -7.58 -21.45 31.75
N ASP A 344 -7.32 -22.74 31.58
CA ASP A 344 -8.19 -23.76 32.18
C ASP A 344 -7.36 -24.76 32.99
N ASP A 345 -8.05 -25.74 33.58
CA ASP A 345 -7.39 -26.72 34.44
C ASP A 345 -6.93 -27.97 33.67
N TYR A 346 -7.21 -28.06 32.36
CA TYR A 346 -6.85 -29.25 31.58
C TYR A 346 -5.40 -29.23 31.12
N ASN A 347 -4.80 -28.06 31.05
CA ASN A 347 -3.38 -27.90 30.66
C ASN A 347 -3.06 -28.52 29.31
N LEU A 348 -4.02 -28.46 28.40
CA LEU A 348 -3.77 -28.93 27.05
C LEU A 348 -2.76 -28.02 26.32
N TYR A 349 -2.80 -26.75 26.63
CA TYR A 349 -1.92 -25.75 26.02
C TYR A 349 -0.88 -25.33 27.04
N GLU A 350 0.39 -25.49 26.67
CA GLU A 350 1.50 -25.14 27.53
C GLU A 350 1.83 -23.66 27.41
N ASP A 351 1.99 -22.99 28.55
CA ASP A 351 2.41 -21.59 28.54
C ASP A 351 3.77 -21.47 27.87
N LYS A 352 3.88 -20.56 26.91
CA LYS A 352 5.17 -20.37 26.26
C LYS A 352 5.20 -19.06 25.47
N SER A 353 6.43 -18.62 25.19
CA SER A 353 6.68 -17.48 24.31
C SER A 353 6.94 -17.98 22.91
N TYR A 354 6.63 -17.15 21.93
CA TYR A 354 6.88 -17.49 20.55
C TYR A 354 7.25 -16.26 19.74
N THR A 355 7.97 -16.50 18.66
CA THR A 355 8.31 -15.47 17.69
C THR A 355 7.94 -15.99 16.33
N ILE A 356 7.15 -15.21 15.58
CA ILE A 356 6.73 -15.57 14.23
C ILE A 356 7.18 -14.47 13.29
N PHE A 357 7.83 -14.86 12.22
CA PHE A 357 8.24 -13.96 11.15
C PHE A 357 7.40 -14.27 9.92
N ASN A 358 6.79 -13.24 9.33
CA ASN A 358 6.03 -13.38 8.10
C ASN A 358 6.60 -12.46 7.04
N PHE A 359 6.68 -12.96 5.82
CA PHE A 359 7.06 -12.16 4.67
C PHE A 359 6.01 -12.37 3.59
N GLU A 360 5.44 -11.28 3.11
CA GLU A 360 4.49 -11.30 2.00
C GLU A 360 5.07 -10.46 0.87
N ASN A 361 5.06 -11.04 -0.32
CA ASN A 361 5.63 -10.39 -1.50
C ASN A 361 4.69 -10.58 -2.67
N MET A 362 4.50 -9.54 -3.47
CA MET A 362 3.76 -9.62 -4.72
C MET A 362 4.51 -8.82 -5.77
N VAL A 363 4.64 -9.44 -6.95
CA VAL A 363 5.31 -8.79 -8.08
C VAL A 363 4.36 -8.83 -9.27
N UNK A 364 4.07 -7.84 -10.01
CA UNK A 364 3.30 -7.74 -11.00
C UNK A 364 4.07 -7.28 -12.02
N VAL A 365 4.02 -7.82 -13.16
CA VAL A 365 4.76 -7.43 -14.39
C VAL A 365 3.80 -7.38 -15.58
N PRO A 366 3.61 -6.20 -16.18
CA PRO A 366 2.86 -6.15 -17.46
C PRO A 366 3.67 -6.83 -18.55
N LEU A 367 2.99 -7.60 -19.36
CA LEU A 367 3.58 -8.32 -20.49
C LEU A 367 2.92 -7.85 -21.78
N PRO A 368 3.53 -8.16 -22.96
CA PRO A 368 2.87 -7.83 -24.23
C PRO A 368 1.52 -8.51 -24.38
N TYR A 369 0.68 -8.00 -25.27
CA TYR A 369 -0.61 -8.58 -25.64
C TYR A 369 -1.64 -8.53 -24.49
N ASP A 370 -1.60 -7.48 -23.69
CA ASP A 370 -2.53 -7.30 -22.56
C ASP A 370 -2.47 -8.43 -21.52
N LEU A 371 -1.31 -9.04 -21.40
CA LEU A 371 -1.08 -10.04 -20.37
C LEU A 371 -0.46 -9.40 -19.15
N THR A 372 -0.76 -9.95 -17.99
CA THR A 372 -0.12 -9.55 -16.73
C THR A 372 0.35 -10.79 -16.00
N LEU A 373 1.60 -10.77 -15.60
CA LEU A 373 2.18 -11.82 -14.77
C LEU A 373 2.18 -11.33 -13.33
N THR A 374 1.62 -12.13 -12.43
CA THR A 374 1.61 -11.81 -11.00
C THR A 374 2.18 -13.00 -10.25
N ASN A 375 3.13 -12.73 -9.37
CA ASN A 375 3.64 -13.76 -8.48
C ASN A 375 3.38 -13.32 -7.05
N THR A 376 2.77 -14.20 -6.27
CA THR A 376 2.50 -13.96 -4.85
C THR A 376 3.29 -14.97 -4.05
N LEU A 377 4.06 -14.49 -3.07
CA LEU A 377 4.89 -15.33 -2.22
C LEU A 377 4.60 -14.98 -0.77
N ASN A 378 4.22 -15.98 0.03
CA ASN A 378 4.00 -15.80 1.46
C ASN A 378 4.86 -16.81 2.21
N ILE A 379 5.58 -16.33 3.20
CA ILE A 379 6.47 -17.17 4.01
C ILE A 379 6.16 -16.92 5.48
N GLN A 380 6.14 -17.99 6.25
CA GLN A 380 6.07 -17.91 7.70
C GLN A 380 7.18 -18.74 8.33
N TYR A 381 7.83 -18.16 9.31
CA TYR A 381 8.78 -18.89 10.15
C TYR A 381 8.44 -18.66 11.60
N ALA A 382 8.19 -19.74 12.34
CA ALA A 382 7.98 -19.69 13.78
C ALA A 382 9.10 -20.42 14.49
N ASN A 383 9.56 -19.88 15.61
CA ASN A 383 10.69 -20.46 16.33
C ASN A 383 10.28 -21.63 17.22
N THR A 384 8.99 -21.89 17.35
CA THR A 384 8.47 -22.98 18.18
C THR A 384 7.10 -23.36 17.61
N SER A 385 6.52 -24.43 18.15
CA SER A 385 5.15 -24.80 17.77
C SER A 385 4.20 -23.72 18.28
N VAL A 386 3.36 -23.20 17.40
CA VAL A 386 2.46 -22.09 17.74
C VAL A 386 1.03 -22.59 17.83
N ASP A 387 0.16 -21.75 18.38
CA ASP A 387 -1.26 -22.04 18.46
C ASP A 387 -1.85 -22.28 17.08
N ALA A 388 -2.88 -23.12 17.03
CA ALA A 388 -3.55 -23.42 15.75
C ALA A 388 -3.97 -22.16 15.01
N SER A 389 -4.38 -21.12 15.75
CA SER A 389 -4.83 -19.86 15.14
C SER A 389 -3.70 -19.09 14.48
N ASP A 390 -2.45 -19.41 14.77
CA ASP A 390 -1.28 -18.75 14.20
C ASP A 390 -0.54 -19.63 13.19
N LYS A 391 -1.03 -20.81 12.91
CA LYS A 391 -0.37 -21.72 11.97
C LYS A 391 -0.54 -21.25 10.54
N PHE A 392 0.43 -21.61 9.73
CA PHE A 392 0.42 -21.32 8.30
C PHE A 392 -0.42 -22.38 7.59
N MET A 393 -1.39 -21.94 6.78
CA MET A 393 -2.31 -22.84 6.07
C MET A 393 -1.77 -23.14 4.68
N LEU A 394 -1.71 -24.43 4.30
CA LEU A 394 -1.15 -24.83 3.02
C LEU A 394 -2.19 -24.88 1.91
N GLY A 395 -3.45 -25.10 2.23
CA GLY A 395 -4.51 -25.20 1.25
C GLY A 395 -5.62 -24.22 1.50
N GLY A 396 -6.61 -24.21 0.59
CA GLY A 396 -7.77 -23.36 0.71
C GLY A 396 -7.77 -22.23 -0.29
N ALA A 397 -8.82 -21.43 -0.21
CA ALA A 397 -9.06 -20.37 -1.19
C ALA A 397 -7.95 -19.29 -1.22
N TYR A 398 -7.19 -19.18 -0.15
CA TYR A 398 -6.12 -18.17 -0.05
C TYR A 398 -4.73 -18.80 -0.09
N ALA A 399 -4.64 -20.07 -0.47
CA ALA A 399 -3.37 -20.77 -0.61
C ALA A 399 -3.49 -21.69 -1.83
N VAL A 400 -3.18 -23.00 -1.73
CA VAL A 400 -3.34 -23.88 -2.88
C VAL A 400 -4.82 -24.24 -2.99
N LYS A 401 -5.48 -23.63 -3.92
CA LYS A 401 -6.96 -23.64 -4.05
C LYS A 401 -7.54 -24.99 -4.39
N ALA A 402 -6.72 -25.91 -4.82
CA ALA A 402 -7.18 -27.26 -5.16
C ALA A 402 -7.44 -28.14 -3.93
N TYR A 403 -7.12 -27.64 -2.74
CA TYR A 403 -7.26 -28.35 -1.50
C TYR A 403 -8.14 -27.56 -0.53
N GLN A 404 -8.75 -28.25 0.40
CA GLN A 404 -9.51 -27.60 1.47
C GLN A 404 -8.57 -26.89 2.45
N SER A 405 -9.05 -25.86 3.12
CA SER A 405 -8.20 -25.05 3.96
C SER A 405 -7.65 -25.80 5.17
N ASN A 406 -8.37 -26.81 5.64
CA ASN A 406 -7.97 -27.57 6.82
C ASN A 406 -7.12 -28.79 6.48
N ILE A 407 -6.62 -28.91 5.26
CA ILE A 407 -5.84 -30.10 4.89
C ILE A 407 -4.53 -30.19 5.64
N ALA A 408 -3.85 -29.07 5.85
CA ALA A 408 -2.57 -29.05 6.53
C ALA A 408 -2.27 -27.66 7.03
N SER A 409 -1.62 -27.61 8.18
CA SER A 409 -1.11 -26.35 8.72
C SER A 409 0.25 -26.60 9.33
N ALA A 410 1.03 -25.53 9.48
CA ALA A 410 2.43 -25.69 9.87
C ALA A 410 2.92 -24.47 10.64
N ASP A 411 3.98 -24.67 11.39
CA ASP A 411 4.68 -23.56 12.05
C ASP A 411 5.56 -22.80 11.06
N ILE A 412 6.10 -23.51 10.09
CA ILE A 412 6.98 -22.94 9.07
C ILE A 412 6.41 -23.32 7.72
N GLY A 413 6.19 -22.33 6.88
CA GLY A 413 5.57 -22.59 5.59
C GLY A 413 5.90 -21.57 4.54
N LEU A 414 5.67 -21.98 3.29
CA LEU A 414 5.86 -21.14 2.11
C LEU A 414 4.73 -21.41 1.14
N PHE A 415 4.17 -20.35 0.57
CA PHE A 415 3.17 -20.43 -0.47
C PHE A 415 3.60 -19.55 -1.64
N ASP A 416 3.48 -20.08 -2.84
CA ASP A 416 3.79 -19.33 -4.06
C ASP A 416 2.71 -19.56 -5.08
N ASP A 417 2.26 -18.45 -5.70
CA ASP A 417 1.23 -18.48 -6.75
C ASP A 417 1.74 -17.68 -7.93
N LEU A 418 1.93 -18.34 -9.04
CA LEU A 418 2.34 -17.69 -10.29
C LEU A 418 1.13 -17.65 -11.21
N LYS A 419 0.69 -16.45 -11.56
CA LYS A 419 -0.54 -16.24 -12.32
C LYS A 419 -0.26 -15.44 -13.58
N VAL A 420 -0.84 -15.88 -14.70
CA VAL A 420 -0.85 -15.10 -15.94
C VAL A 420 -2.29 -14.79 -16.26
N GLN A 421 -2.58 -13.52 -16.46
CA GLN A 421 -3.93 -13.03 -16.68
C GLN A 421 -4.01 -12.28 -18.00
N SER A 422 -5.09 -12.52 -18.73
CA SER A 422 -5.38 -11.84 -19.99
C SER A 422 -6.68 -11.07 -19.87
N ARG A 423 -6.66 -9.82 -20.28
CA ARG A 423 -7.88 -9.05 -20.36
C ARG A 423 -8.69 -9.47 -21.59
N ILE A 424 -9.96 -9.82 -21.38
CA ILE A 424 -10.84 -10.23 -22.47
C ILE A 424 -11.57 -9.02 -23.05
N ASN A 425 -12.14 -8.20 -22.16
CA ASN A 425 -12.80 -6.96 -22.55
C ASN A 425 -12.85 -6.04 -21.35
N THR A 426 -13.62 -4.97 -21.42
CA THR A 426 -13.71 -4.01 -20.31
C THR A 426 -14.21 -4.64 -19.02
N TYR A 427 -15.01 -5.72 -19.12
CA TYR A 427 -15.71 -6.29 -17.98
C TYR A 427 -15.10 -7.56 -17.44
N SER A 428 -14.14 -8.17 -18.17
CA SER A 428 -13.72 -9.51 -17.78
C SER A 428 -12.26 -9.78 -18.14
N ASN A 429 -11.68 -10.68 -17.37
CA ASN A 429 -10.38 -11.25 -17.66
C ASN A 429 -10.44 -12.75 -17.39
N VAL A 430 -9.41 -13.44 -17.86
CA VAL A 430 -9.24 -14.86 -17.61
C VAL A 430 -7.78 -15.07 -17.18
N TYR A 431 -7.58 -16.04 -16.31
CA TYR A 431 -6.22 -16.33 -15.85
C TYR A 431 -5.98 -17.81 -15.69
N VAL A 432 -4.70 -18.16 -15.72
CA VAL A 432 -4.22 -19.48 -15.31
C VAL A 432 -3.19 -19.24 -14.22
N ASN A 433 -3.12 -20.15 -13.25
CA ASN A 433 -2.12 -20.03 -12.22
C ASN A 433 -1.60 -21.37 -11.75
N LEU A 434 -0.37 -21.33 -11.29
CA LEU A 434 0.32 -22.48 -10.73
C LEU A 434 0.61 -22.17 -9.27
N MET A 435 0.16 -23.05 -8.39
CA MET A 435 0.22 -22.82 -6.96
C MET A 435 1.02 -23.91 -6.28
N GLN A 436 1.78 -23.54 -5.24
CA GLN A 436 2.50 -24.53 -4.44
C GLN A 436 2.63 -24.06 -3.00
N SER A 437 2.58 -25.01 -2.09
CA SER A 437 2.83 -24.78 -0.66
C SER A 437 3.79 -25.84 -0.16
N HIS A 438 4.66 -25.42 0.75
CA HIS A 438 5.64 -26.30 1.39
C HIS A 438 5.68 -26.03 2.87
N ALA A 439 5.91 -27.04 3.68
CA ALA A 439 5.84 -26.88 5.11
C ALA A 439 6.83 -27.77 5.86
N LYS A 440 7.22 -27.29 7.02
CA LYS A 440 7.99 -28.00 8.01
C LYS A 440 7.24 -27.97 9.32
N ASN A 441 7.46 -29.01 10.17
CA ASN A 441 6.77 -29.11 11.44
C ASN A 441 5.26 -29.12 11.26
N VAL A 442 4.83 -29.87 10.25
CA VAL A 442 3.42 -29.93 9.86
C VAL A 442 2.66 -30.78 10.87
N ASN A 443 1.50 -30.34 11.30
CA ASN A 443 0.65 -31.12 12.19
C ASN A 443 -0.24 -32.11 11.44
N SER A 444 0.05 -32.35 10.16
CA SER A 444 -0.59 -33.38 9.35
C SER A 444 0.48 -34.06 8.50
N LYS A 445 0.08 -35.03 7.71
CA LYS A 445 1.03 -35.79 6.89
C LYS A 445 1.42 -35.09 5.58
N LYS A 446 0.74 -34.01 5.22
CA LYS A 446 0.96 -33.34 3.93
C LYS A 446 2.03 -32.29 4.09
N GLU A 447 3.14 -32.46 3.39
CA GLU A 447 4.26 -31.53 3.48
C GLU A 447 4.36 -30.56 2.31
N SER A 448 3.89 -30.99 1.13
CA SER A 448 3.90 -30.14 -0.06
C SER A 448 2.62 -30.33 -0.82
N LEU A 449 2.05 -29.23 -1.30
CA LEU A 449 0.83 -29.28 -2.09
C LEU A 449 1.07 -28.49 -3.38
N TYR A 450 0.51 -28.99 -4.48
CA TYR A 450 0.61 -28.33 -5.77
C TYR A 450 -0.78 -28.29 -6.39
N GLY A 451 -1.07 -27.20 -7.09
CA GLY A 451 -2.31 -27.06 -7.78
C GLY A 451 -2.20 -26.18 -9.01
N PHE A 452 -3.08 -26.43 -9.95
CA PHE A 452 -3.21 -25.67 -11.17
C PHE A 452 -4.62 -25.08 -11.20
N GLY A 453 -4.73 -23.80 -11.55
CA GLY A 453 -6.03 -23.14 -11.57
C GLY A 453 -6.30 -22.44 -12.89
N ILE A 454 -7.58 -22.38 -13.23
CA ILE A 454 -8.09 -21.53 -14.31
C ILE A 454 -9.26 -20.76 -13.73
N GLY A 455 -9.25 -19.45 -13.93
CA GLY A 455 -10.32 -18.64 -13.38
C GLY A 455 -10.61 -17.42 -14.22
N SER A 456 -11.62 -16.70 -13.80
CA SER A 456 -12.06 -15.51 -14.50
C SER A 456 -12.58 -14.51 -13.47
N ASN A 457 -12.51 -13.23 -13.82
CA ASN A 457 -13.11 -12.17 -13.03
C ASN A 457 -14.00 -11.35 -13.94
N PHE A 458 -15.27 -11.21 -13.54
CA PHE A 458 -16.26 -10.41 -14.24
C PHE A 458 -16.67 -9.26 -13.34
N ASN A 459 -16.71 -8.05 -13.88
CA ASN A 459 -17.14 -6.85 -13.13
C ASN A 459 -18.04 -6.02 -14.05
N TYR A 460 -19.23 -5.68 -13.54
CA TYR A 460 -20.15 -4.83 -14.29
C TYR A 460 -20.97 -4.00 -13.33
N GLU A 461 -20.75 -2.70 -13.36
CA GLU A 461 -21.52 -1.72 -12.57
C GLU A 461 -21.64 -2.14 -11.09
N GLY A 462 -20.52 -2.52 -10.49
CA GLY A 462 -20.47 -2.91 -9.09
C GLY A 462 -20.71 -4.38 -8.84
N PHE A 463 -21.36 -5.08 -9.74
CA PHE A 463 -21.53 -6.54 -9.61
C PHE A 463 -20.28 -7.27 -10.06
N TYR A 464 -19.94 -8.33 -9.37
CA TYR A 464 -18.78 -9.12 -9.76
C TYR A 464 -19.01 -10.61 -9.55
N LEU A 465 -18.24 -11.39 -10.30
CA LEU A 465 -18.29 -12.84 -10.28
C LEU A 465 -16.87 -13.35 -10.53
N ASN A 466 -16.36 -14.18 -9.61
CA ASN A 466 -15.01 -14.70 -9.67
C ASN A 466 -15.03 -16.23 -9.57
N PRO A 467 -15.24 -16.95 -10.68
CA PRO A 467 -15.20 -18.40 -10.64
C PRO A 467 -13.79 -18.92 -10.93
N SER A 468 -13.47 -20.07 -10.37
CA SER A 468 -12.24 -20.76 -10.73
C SER A 468 -12.41 -22.26 -10.59
N VAL A 469 -11.62 -22.97 -11.37
CA VAL A 469 -11.52 -24.43 -11.34
C VAL A 469 -10.07 -24.72 -10.98
N ASN A 470 -9.87 -25.56 -9.96
CA ASN A 470 -8.55 -25.81 -9.41
C ASN A 470 -8.31 -27.29 -9.29
N ILE A 471 -7.17 -27.75 -9.79
CA ILE A 471 -6.84 -29.17 -9.93
C ILE A 471 -5.57 -29.46 -9.12
N PRO A 472 -5.64 -30.40 -8.16
CA PRO A 472 -4.44 -30.78 -7.42
C PRO A 472 -3.55 -31.71 -8.25
N PHE A 473 -2.25 -31.63 -8.03
CA PHE A 473 -1.34 -32.60 -8.59
C PHE A 473 -0.19 -32.85 -7.63
N GLY A 474 0.66 -33.80 -7.97
CA GLY A 474 1.77 -34.18 -7.12
C GLY A 474 1.42 -35.34 -6.20
N LYS A 475 2.39 -35.73 -5.37
CA LYS A 475 2.24 -36.96 -4.55
C LYS A 475 1.12 -36.89 -3.55
N ASN A 476 0.71 -35.70 -3.14
CA ASN A 476 -0.34 -35.53 -2.12
C ASN A 476 -1.72 -35.27 -2.73
N LYS A 477 -1.89 -35.41 -4.04
CA LYS A 477 -3.20 -35.11 -4.65
C LYS A 477 -4.30 -36.02 -4.16
N LYS A 478 -3.96 -37.21 -3.67
CA LYS A 478 -4.94 -38.15 -3.14
C LYS A 478 -5.62 -37.64 -1.87
N PHE A 479 -5.05 -36.65 -1.21
CA PHE A 479 -5.63 -36.09 0.00
C PHE A 479 -6.56 -34.91 -0.27
N ALA A 480 -6.70 -34.49 -1.52
CA ALA A 480 -7.66 -33.44 -1.86
C ALA A 480 -9.08 -33.98 -1.66
N GLU A 481 -9.97 -33.11 -1.24
CA GLU A 481 -11.37 -33.49 -1.03
C GLU A 481 -12.03 -33.92 -2.33
N ASN A 482 -11.73 -33.26 -3.40
CA ASN A 482 -12.28 -33.57 -4.72
C ASN A 482 -11.15 -33.51 -5.74
N UNK A 483 -11.42 -33.85 -6.76
CA UNK A 483 -10.56 -33.84 -7.72
C UNK A 483 -10.37 -32.63 -8.32
N THR A 484 -11.42 -32.00 -8.41
CA THR A 484 -11.44 -30.67 -8.94
C THR A 484 -12.19 -29.79 -7.96
N THR A 485 -11.68 -28.65 -7.64
CA THR A 485 -12.34 -27.74 -6.70
C THR A 485 -12.85 -26.49 -7.41
N UNK A 486 -13.98 -26.06 -7.44
CA UNK A 486 -14.46 -25.11 -7.96
C UNK A 486 -14.65 -24.20 -7.03
N LEU A 487 -14.30 -23.10 -7.09
CA LEU A 487 -14.51 -21.97 -6.19
C LEU A 487 -15.29 -20.88 -6.90
N ILE A 488 -16.18 -20.25 -6.16
CA ILE A 488 -16.96 -19.15 -6.72
C ILE A 488 -17.18 -18.10 -5.65
N LYS A 489 -17.07 -16.83 -6.09
CA LYS A 489 -17.42 -15.68 -5.28
C LYS A 489 -18.20 -14.72 -6.15
N PHE A 490 -19.33 -14.21 -5.65
CA PHE A 490 -20.05 -13.18 -6.38
C PHE A 490 -20.68 -12.19 -5.41
N GLY A 491 -20.81 -10.98 -5.86
CA GLY A 491 -21.33 -9.96 -4.98
C GLY A 491 -21.53 -8.63 -5.67
N TYR A 492 -21.75 -7.64 -4.82
CA TYR A 492 -21.93 -6.26 -5.25
C TYR A 492 -21.07 -5.36 -4.36
N SER A 493 -20.35 -4.45 -5.01
CA SER A 493 -19.57 -3.43 -4.31
C SER A 493 -20.03 -2.06 -4.80
N SER A 494 -20.25 -1.15 -3.86
CA SER A 494 -20.62 0.23 -4.20
C SER A 494 -19.45 1.05 -4.72
N LEU A 495 -18.22 0.55 -4.67
CA LEU A 495 -17.07 1.27 -5.16
C LEU A 495 -16.87 1.10 -6.66
#